data_7c78195e73d44284f780c059eb2c585d
#
_entry.id   7c78195e73d44284f780c059eb2c585d
#
_cell.length_a   1.000
_cell.length_b   1.000
_cell.length_c   1.000
_cell.angle_alpha   90.00
_cell.angle_beta   90.00
_cell.angle_gamma   90.00
#
_symmetry.space_group_name_H-M   'P 1'
#
loop_
_entity.id
_entity.type
_entity.pdbx_description
1 polymer ?
#
loop_
_entity_poly.entity_id
_entity_poly.type
_entity_poly.pdbx_seq_one_letter_code
_entity_poly.pdbx_strand_id
1 'polypeptide(L)'
;MAPDEEVVDSPTGWVAKHIQEYVESGGKKGHRWQGVPTLLLTTRGRKTGTLRRTALIYGRDDGSYVVVASIGGAPKHPKWYLNLVDDPMVQLQVGPDIMSGRARTTEGDEKERLWREMASIWPQYNRYQEKTDRQIPVVVIDPV
;
A
#
# COMPACT_ATOMS: atom_id res chain seq x y z
N MET A 1 -1.39 -0.47 16.97
CA MET A 1 -2.83 -0.72 16.72
C MET A 1 -3.27 -1.84 17.63
N ALA A 2 -4.39 -1.64 18.30
CA ALA A 2 -4.91 -2.66 19.21
C ALA A 2 -5.47 -3.85 18.42
N PRO A 3 -5.27 -5.11 18.89
CA PRO A 3 -5.70 -6.29 18.14
C PRO A 3 -7.23 -6.37 17.92
N ASP A 4 -8.00 -5.79 18.82
CA ASP A 4 -9.46 -5.78 18.79
C ASP A 4 -10.04 -4.46 18.23
N GLU A 5 -9.19 -3.57 17.77
CA GLU A 5 -9.64 -2.31 17.19
C GLU A 5 -10.32 -2.56 15.85
N GLU A 6 -11.50 -1.95 15.64
CA GLU A 6 -12.25 -2.11 14.40
C GLU A 6 -11.48 -1.57 13.19
N VAL A 7 -11.45 -2.35 12.11
CA VAL A 7 -10.82 -1.97 10.85
C VAL A 7 -11.89 -1.87 9.77
N VAL A 8 -11.93 -0.73 9.07
CA VAL A 8 -12.85 -0.50 7.95
C VAL A 8 -12.11 -0.72 6.64
N ASP A 9 -12.60 -1.65 5.82
CA ASP A 9 -12.01 -1.96 4.53
C ASP A 9 -12.44 -0.95 3.47
N SER A 10 -11.60 -0.80 2.43
CA SER A 10 -11.92 0.04 1.28
C SER A 10 -13.29 -0.36 0.71
N PRO A 11 -14.20 0.60 0.47
CA PRO A 11 -15.57 0.31 0.03
C PRO A 11 -15.69 0.00 -1.46
N THR A 12 -14.62 0.16 -2.24
CA THR A 12 -14.64 -0.16 -3.67
C THR A 12 -14.90 -1.65 -3.84
N GLY A 13 -15.95 -2.01 -4.58
CA GLY A 13 -16.49 -3.38 -4.62
C GLY A 13 -15.47 -4.49 -4.86
N TRP A 14 -14.66 -4.38 -5.92
CA TRP A 14 -13.66 -5.42 -6.21
C TRP A 14 -12.51 -5.42 -5.19
N VAL A 15 -12.16 -4.26 -4.66
CA VAL A 15 -11.11 -4.14 -3.62
C VAL A 15 -11.62 -4.72 -2.30
N ALA A 16 -12.84 -4.41 -1.92
CA ALA A 16 -13.46 -4.97 -0.70
C ALA A 16 -13.50 -6.48 -0.75
N LYS A 17 -13.90 -7.05 -1.89
CA LYS A 17 -13.93 -8.51 -2.08
C LYS A 17 -12.53 -9.10 -2.02
N HIS A 18 -11.55 -8.47 -2.64
CA HIS A 18 -10.15 -8.91 -2.63
C HIS A 18 -9.62 -8.95 -1.19
N ILE A 19 -9.87 -7.89 -0.41
CA ILE A 19 -9.46 -7.83 1.00
C ILE A 19 -10.10 -8.96 1.80
N GLN A 20 -11.41 -9.18 1.63
CA GLN A 20 -12.12 -10.23 2.34
C GLN A 20 -11.54 -11.62 2.04
N GLU A 21 -11.32 -11.94 0.78
CA GLU A 21 -10.72 -13.22 0.38
C GLU A 21 -9.30 -13.37 0.93
N TYR A 22 -8.53 -12.28 0.94
CA TYR A 22 -7.17 -12.26 1.47
C TYR A 22 -7.17 -12.59 2.96
N VAL A 23 -7.99 -11.90 3.74
CA VAL A 23 -8.07 -12.10 5.19
C VAL A 23 -8.57 -13.50 5.54
N GLU A 24 -9.65 -13.96 4.89
CA GLU A 24 -10.28 -15.25 5.17
C GLU A 24 -9.35 -16.43 4.85
N SER A 25 -8.52 -16.30 3.82
CA SER A 25 -7.64 -17.38 3.38
C SER A 25 -6.23 -17.29 3.95
N GLY A 26 -5.91 -16.28 4.78
CA GLY A 26 -4.55 -16.04 5.25
C GLY A 26 -3.58 -15.73 4.11
N GLY A 27 -4.08 -15.05 3.08
CA GLY A 27 -3.30 -14.64 1.92
C GLY A 27 -3.16 -15.70 0.82
N LYS A 28 -3.70 -16.90 1.00
CA LYS A 28 -3.67 -17.93 -0.07
C LYS A 28 -4.44 -17.47 -1.29
N LYS A 29 -5.58 -16.80 -1.06
CA LYS A 29 -6.32 -16.10 -2.10
C LYS A 29 -6.02 -14.62 -1.95
N GLY A 30 -5.74 -13.96 -3.06
CA GLY A 30 -5.54 -12.52 -3.07
C GLY A 30 -4.09 -12.06 -2.92
N HIS A 31 -3.14 -12.92 -2.47
CA HIS A 31 -1.72 -12.53 -2.42
C HIS A 31 -1.19 -12.20 -3.82
N ARG A 32 -1.74 -12.81 -4.85
CA ARG A 32 -1.45 -12.49 -6.25
C ARG A 32 -2.67 -11.87 -6.92
N TRP A 33 -2.44 -10.76 -7.63
CA TRP A 33 -3.46 -10.07 -8.41
C TRP A 33 -2.90 -9.80 -9.80
N GLN A 34 -3.52 -10.36 -10.83
CA GLN A 34 -3.03 -10.25 -12.22
C GLN A 34 -1.54 -10.58 -12.33
N GLY A 35 -1.09 -11.61 -11.62
CA GLY A 35 0.28 -12.10 -11.66
C GLY A 35 1.28 -11.34 -10.78
N VAL A 36 0.86 -10.30 -10.06
CA VAL A 36 1.75 -9.51 -9.19
C VAL A 36 1.41 -9.68 -7.72
N PRO A 37 2.40 -9.55 -6.81
CA PRO A 37 2.14 -9.72 -5.39
C PRO A 37 1.40 -8.53 -4.80
N THR A 38 0.49 -8.80 -3.87
CA THR A 38 -0.27 -7.78 -3.14
C THR A 38 -0.18 -8.00 -1.64
N LEU A 39 -0.27 -6.91 -0.91
CA LEU A 39 -0.38 -6.92 0.54
C LEU A 39 -1.61 -6.12 0.98
N LEU A 40 -1.99 -6.30 2.23
CA LEU A 40 -2.99 -5.43 2.85
C LEU A 40 -2.28 -4.41 3.72
N LEU A 41 -2.64 -3.14 3.53
CA LEU A 41 -2.10 -2.02 4.31
C LEU A 41 -3.21 -1.42 5.17
N THR A 42 -2.97 -1.33 6.47
CA THR A 42 -3.87 -0.67 7.42
C THR A 42 -3.22 0.60 7.93
N THR A 43 -3.91 1.71 7.78
CA THR A 43 -3.48 3.04 8.24
C THR A 43 -4.52 3.62 9.20
N ARG A 44 -4.09 4.57 10.04
CA ARG A 44 -5.02 5.31 10.90
C ARG A 44 -5.54 6.53 10.16
N GLY A 45 -6.87 6.61 10.02
CA GLY A 45 -7.52 7.73 9.35
C GLY A 45 -7.19 9.06 10.04
N ARG A 46 -6.62 10.02 9.30
CA ARG A 46 -6.14 11.28 9.87
C ARG A 46 -7.26 12.20 10.38
N LYS A 47 -8.49 12.00 9.90
CA LYS A 47 -9.64 12.82 10.31
C LYS A 47 -10.45 12.19 11.42
N THR A 48 -10.62 10.86 11.41
CA THR A 48 -11.53 10.14 12.33
C THR A 48 -10.80 9.27 13.34
N GLY A 49 -9.50 8.95 13.11
CA GLY A 49 -8.77 7.98 13.90
C GLY A 49 -9.17 6.53 13.64
N THR A 50 -10.10 6.29 12.73
CA THR A 50 -10.56 4.95 12.37
C THR A 50 -9.48 4.24 11.55
N LEU A 51 -9.23 2.96 11.84
CA LEU A 51 -8.32 2.16 11.03
C LEU A 51 -8.96 1.86 9.68
N ARG A 52 -8.18 2.10 8.60
CA ARG A 52 -8.61 1.89 7.22
C ARG A 52 -7.66 0.91 6.53
N ARG A 53 -8.21 -0.09 5.85
CA ARG A 53 -7.43 -1.13 5.20
C ARG A 53 -7.70 -1.15 3.70
N THR A 54 -6.61 -1.28 2.92
CA THR A 54 -6.67 -1.40 1.47
C THR A 54 -5.68 -2.45 0.98
N ALA A 55 -5.81 -2.87 -0.27
CA ALA A 55 -4.91 -3.81 -0.92
C ALA A 55 -4.04 -3.07 -1.93
N LEU A 56 -2.74 -3.37 -1.94
CA LEU A 56 -1.75 -2.69 -2.79
C LEU A 56 -0.77 -3.71 -3.37
N ILE A 57 -0.33 -3.45 -4.60
CA ILE A 57 0.85 -4.12 -5.18
C ILE A 57 2.06 -3.71 -4.37
N TYR A 58 2.97 -4.65 -4.09
CA TYR A 58 4.19 -4.33 -3.35
C TYR A 58 5.42 -4.92 -3.99
N GLY A 59 6.57 -4.33 -3.68
CA GLY A 59 7.89 -4.89 -3.95
C GLY A 59 8.65 -5.02 -2.65
N ARG A 60 9.87 -5.57 -2.73
CA ARG A 60 10.76 -5.73 -1.58
C ARG A 60 12.06 -4.99 -1.83
N ASP A 61 12.63 -4.40 -0.78
CA ASP A 61 13.93 -3.75 -0.81
C ASP A 61 14.63 -3.99 0.53
N ASP A 62 15.59 -4.91 0.54
CA ASP A 62 16.45 -5.21 1.70
C ASP A 62 15.67 -5.38 3.01
N GLY A 63 14.64 -6.22 2.98
CA GLY A 63 13.81 -6.51 4.15
C GLY A 63 12.62 -5.57 4.34
N SER A 64 12.57 -4.47 3.60
CA SER A 64 11.46 -3.53 3.64
C SER A 64 10.46 -3.82 2.53
N TYR A 65 9.26 -3.28 2.66
CA TYR A 65 8.19 -3.36 1.65
C TYR A 65 8.07 -2.02 0.94
N VAL A 66 7.79 -2.06 -0.36
CA VAL A 66 7.68 -0.86 -1.20
C VAL A 66 6.31 -0.82 -1.85
N VAL A 67 5.63 0.31 -1.73
CA VAL A 67 4.33 0.54 -2.36
C VAL A 67 4.33 1.89 -3.09
N VAL A 68 3.47 2.04 -4.08
CA VAL A 68 3.38 3.25 -4.91
C VAL A 68 2.01 3.89 -4.73
N ALA A 69 1.99 5.16 -4.37
CA ALA A 69 0.76 5.90 -4.10
C ALA A 69 0.16 6.49 -5.38
N SER A 70 -0.12 5.63 -6.37
CA SER A 70 -0.53 6.05 -7.71
C SER A 70 -2.01 6.36 -7.83
N ILE A 71 -2.88 5.57 -7.22
CA ILE A 71 -4.33 5.59 -7.44
C ILE A 71 -4.68 5.74 -8.94
N GLY A 72 -4.01 4.92 -9.81
CA GLY A 72 -4.24 4.93 -11.25
C GLY A 72 -3.87 6.23 -11.97
N GLY A 73 -3.03 7.07 -11.38
CA GLY A 73 -2.66 8.37 -11.96
C GLY A 73 -3.68 9.48 -11.69
N ALA A 74 -4.57 9.31 -10.71
CA ALA A 74 -5.50 10.36 -10.31
C ALA A 74 -4.74 11.63 -9.87
N PRO A 75 -5.37 12.82 -10.00
CA PRO A 75 -4.69 14.09 -9.69
C PRO A 75 -4.44 14.32 -8.20
N LYS A 76 -5.05 13.53 -7.32
CA LYS A 76 -4.88 13.64 -5.87
C LYS A 76 -4.21 12.39 -5.32
N HIS A 77 -3.50 12.55 -4.19
CA HIS A 77 -2.94 11.41 -3.48
C HIS A 77 -4.04 10.49 -2.93
N PRO A 78 -3.80 9.17 -2.85
CA PRO A 78 -4.72 8.26 -2.17
C PRO A 78 -4.86 8.65 -0.70
N LYS A 79 -6.03 8.39 -0.12
CA LYS A 79 -6.29 8.71 1.29
C LYS A 79 -5.34 7.96 2.23
N TRP A 80 -4.98 6.71 1.90
CA TRP A 80 -4.05 5.95 2.73
C TRP A 80 -2.67 6.60 2.80
N TYR A 81 -2.23 7.24 1.69
CA TYR A 81 -0.97 7.96 1.69
C TYR A 81 -1.02 9.16 2.62
N LEU A 82 -2.09 9.95 2.56
CA LEU A 82 -2.28 11.09 3.45
C LEU A 82 -2.34 10.66 4.92
N ASN A 83 -2.96 9.50 5.18
CA ASN A 83 -3.02 8.94 6.54
C ASN A 83 -1.63 8.58 7.06
N LEU A 84 -0.79 7.92 6.26
CA LEU A 84 0.55 7.51 6.73
C LEU A 84 1.53 8.67 6.82
N VAL A 85 1.32 9.75 6.08
CA VAL A 85 2.10 10.99 6.25
C VAL A 85 1.79 11.61 7.61
N ASP A 86 0.53 11.58 8.03
CA ASP A 86 0.09 12.08 9.33
C ASP A 86 0.53 11.17 10.49
N ASP A 87 0.35 9.85 10.32
CA ASP A 87 0.78 8.84 11.31
C ASP A 87 1.50 7.71 10.56
N PRO A 88 2.84 7.65 10.65
CA PRO A 88 3.63 6.71 9.86
C PRO A 88 3.56 5.25 10.36
N MET A 89 2.96 5.00 11.52
CA MET A 89 2.80 3.64 12.02
C MET A 89 1.65 2.96 11.32
N VAL A 90 1.94 1.82 10.69
CA VAL A 90 0.99 1.06 9.87
C VAL A 90 1.02 -0.40 10.26
N GLN A 91 0.04 -1.15 9.78
CA GLN A 91 0.03 -2.61 9.87
C GLN A 91 -0.01 -3.18 8.46
N LEU A 92 0.77 -4.25 8.25
CA LEU A 92 0.81 -4.98 6.99
C LEU A 92 0.32 -6.40 7.21
N GLN A 93 -0.39 -6.93 6.21
CA GLN A 93 -0.57 -8.38 6.07
C GLN A 93 0.00 -8.80 4.72
N VAL A 94 0.97 -9.70 4.76
CA VAL A 94 1.68 -10.22 3.58
C VAL A 94 1.54 -11.75 3.61
N GLY A 95 0.63 -12.26 2.79
CA GLY A 95 0.23 -13.66 2.93
C GLY A 95 -0.37 -13.90 4.32
N PRO A 96 0.12 -14.89 5.07
CA PRO A 96 -0.38 -15.17 6.42
C PRO A 96 0.26 -14.28 7.50
N ASP A 97 1.31 -13.51 7.16
CA ASP A 97 2.10 -12.77 8.13
C ASP A 97 1.51 -11.38 8.38
N ILE A 98 1.25 -11.07 9.63
CA ILE A 98 0.74 -9.76 10.08
C ILE A 98 1.85 -9.09 10.88
N MET A 99 2.18 -7.84 10.55
CA MET A 99 3.29 -7.13 11.18
C MET A 99 3.02 -5.63 11.26
N SER A 100 3.65 -4.98 12.22
CA SER A 100 3.68 -3.52 12.29
C SER A 100 4.84 -3.01 11.44
N GLY A 101 4.68 -1.80 10.91
CA GLY A 101 5.71 -1.13 10.12
C GLY A 101 5.69 0.37 10.30
N ARG A 102 6.80 1.00 9.94
CA ARG A 102 6.92 2.46 9.87
C ARG A 102 7.11 2.85 8.42
N ALA A 103 6.22 3.71 7.93
CA ALA A 103 6.23 4.16 6.55
C ALA A 103 7.03 5.46 6.41
N ARG A 104 7.74 5.58 5.29
CA ARG A 104 8.43 6.82 4.91
C ARG A 104 8.34 7.04 3.41
N THR A 105 8.21 8.29 2.99
CA THR A 105 8.25 8.66 1.59
C THR A 105 9.70 8.78 1.14
N THR A 106 10.02 8.17 0.00
CA THR A 106 11.37 8.24 -0.57
C THR A 106 11.57 9.50 -1.40
N GLU A 107 12.84 9.89 -1.57
CA GLU A 107 13.23 11.06 -2.35
C GLU A 107 14.52 10.75 -3.12
N GLY A 108 14.80 11.57 -4.15
CA GLY A 108 16.07 11.54 -4.87
C GLY A 108 16.39 10.20 -5.50
N ASP A 109 17.64 9.76 -5.35
CA ASP A 109 18.15 8.54 -6.00
C ASP A 109 17.45 7.28 -5.50
N GLU A 110 17.08 7.23 -4.22
CA GLU A 110 16.33 6.10 -3.67
C GLU A 110 14.98 5.99 -4.36
N LYS A 111 14.26 7.11 -4.51
CA LYS A 111 12.97 7.11 -5.20
C LYS A 111 13.12 6.66 -6.65
N GLU A 112 14.12 7.17 -7.36
CA GLU A 112 14.33 6.80 -8.76
C GLU A 112 14.63 5.31 -8.93
N ARG A 113 15.48 4.75 -8.06
CA ARG A 113 15.82 3.33 -8.08
C ARG A 113 14.57 2.47 -7.80
N LEU A 114 13.83 2.81 -6.77
CA LEU A 114 12.64 2.04 -6.37
C LEU A 114 11.50 2.20 -7.38
N TRP A 115 11.37 3.37 -8.00
CA TRP A 115 10.40 3.56 -9.08
C TRP A 115 10.67 2.57 -10.22
N ARG A 116 11.94 2.45 -10.64
CA ARG A 116 12.30 1.52 -11.71
C ARG A 116 11.99 0.07 -11.31
N GLU A 117 12.28 -0.30 -10.06
CA GLU A 117 11.98 -1.64 -9.57
C GLU A 117 10.47 -1.91 -9.55
N MET A 118 9.68 -0.96 -9.06
CA MET A 118 8.22 -1.10 -9.02
C MET A 118 7.62 -1.10 -10.42
N ALA A 119 8.14 -0.29 -11.34
CA ALA A 119 7.68 -0.29 -12.72
C ALA A 119 8.05 -1.58 -13.46
N SER A 120 9.08 -2.30 -13.03
CA SER A 120 9.39 -3.63 -13.58
C SER A 120 8.35 -4.66 -13.13
N ILE A 121 7.76 -4.48 -11.95
CA ILE A 121 6.68 -5.34 -11.45
C ILE A 121 5.36 -4.97 -12.12
N TRP A 122 5.05 -3.67 -12.19
CA TRP A 122 3.80 -3.15 -12.75
C TRP A 122 4.08 -1.96 -13.67
N PRO A 123 4.33 -2.20 -14.98
CA PRO A 123 4.71 -1.15 -15.94
C PRO A 123 3.70 0.00 -16.06
N GLN A 124 2.44 -0.23 -15.69
CA GLN A 124 1.40 0.79 -15.70
C GLN A 124 1.73 2.02 -14.84
N TYR A 125 2.62 1.89 -13.84
CA TYR A 125 3.02 3.02 -13.01
C TYR A 125 3.58 4.18 -13.86
N ASN A 126 4.34 3.89 -14.91
CA ASN A 126 4.86 4.92 -15.79
C ASN A 126 3.73 5.68 -16.50
N ARG A 127 2.68 4.96 -16.92
CA ARG A 127 1.50 5.57 -17.54
C ARG A 127 0.73 6.41 -16.54
N TYR A 128 0.63 5.96 -15.29
CA TYR A 128 -0.05 6.71 -14.24
C TYR A 128 0.64 8.05 -13.97
N GLN A 129 1.99 8.05 -13.95
CA GLN A 129 2.74 9.29 -13.77
C GLN A 129 2.55 10.26 -14.95
N GLU A 130 2.40 9.77 -16.16
CA GLU A 130 2.13 10.59 -17.33
C GLU A 130 0.76 11.27 -17.29
N LYS A 131 -0.20 10.71 -16.55
CA LYS A 131 -1.56 11.25 -16.45
C LYS A 131 -1.71 12.40 -15.47
N THR A 132 -0.72 12.65 -14.63
CA THR A 132 -0.82 13.65 -13.56
C THR A 132 0.45 14.47 -13.44
N ASP A 133 0.31 15.74 -13.08
CA ASP A 133 1.44 16.63 -12.79
C ASP A 133 2.00 16.43 -11.38
N ARG A 134 1.24 15.78 -10.49
CA ARG A 134 1.76 15.49 -9.16
C ARG A 134 2.87 14.43 -9.21
N GLN A 135 3.84 14.55 -8.32
CA GLN A 135 4.85 13.51 -8.16
C GLN A 135 4.22 12.33 -7.40
N ILE A 136 4.12 11.17 -8.05
CA ILE A 136 3.56 9.97 -7.42
C ILE A 136 4.56 9.46 -6.38
N PRO A 137 4.17 9.40 -5.09
CA PRO A 137 5.09 8.95 -4.05
C PRO A 137 5.43 7.46 -4.16
N VAL A 138 6.68 7.14 -3.86
CA VAL A 138 7.13 5.77 -3.59
C VAL A 138 7.39 5.70 -2.09
N VAL A 139 6.72 4.77 -1.42
CA VAL A 139 6.74 4.63 0.04
C VAL A 139 7.46 3.35 0.42
N VAL A 140 8.41 3.47 1.34
CA VAL A 140 9.08 2.32 1.97
C VAL A 140 8.46 2.10 3.33
N ILE A 141 8.14 0.85 3.64
CA ILE A 141 7.61 0.45 4.95
C ILE A 141 8.61 -0.51 5.58
N ASP A 142 9.24 -0.04 6.64
CA ASP A 142 10.21 -0.81 7.40
C ASP A 142 9.49 -1.56 8.52
N PRO A 143 9.57 -2.91 8.57
CA PRO A 143 9.00 -3.67 9.68
C PRO A 143 9.62 -3.25 11.02
N VAL A 144 8.80 -3.17 12.04
CA VAL A 144 9.26 -2.78 13.38
C VAL A 144 8.90 -3.83 14.43
#